data_27eb4bfc09654c3043e5e4ffc4b3b5b0
#
_entry.id   27eb4bfc09654c3043e5e4ffc4b3b5b0
#
_cell.length_a   1.000
_cell.length_b   1.000
_cell.length_c   1.000
_cell.angle_alpha   90.00
_cell.angle_beta   90.00
_cell.angle_gamma   90.00
#
_symmetry.space_group_name_H-M   'P 1'
#
loop_
_entity.id
_entity.type
_entity.pdbx_description
1 polymer ?
#
loop_
_entity_poly.entity_id
_entity_poly.type
_entity_poly.pdbx_seq_one_letter_code
_entity_poly.pdbx_strand_id
1 'polypeptide(L)'
;CPGILRAMIISESTEQAKGRNPKAENQETKDTIIKMETNIDDCSGEVLGFVMERLMKAGARDVHYVPVFMKKNRPAWVLNVICKEEDMETLQNIIFEETTTIGIRYSRMERTILPRETRTLPTPWGEVQVKVCTLNGKEQLYPEYESVAQLSREKEIPFAEIYRYIALANKDKE
;
A
#
# COMPACT_ATOMS: atom_id res chain seq x y z
N CYS A 1 33.25 -22.61 26.99
CA CYS A 1 31.95 -23.29 26.79
C CYS A 1 31.80 -23.65 25.32
N PRO A 2 31.58 -24.93 24.96
CA PRO A 2 31.35 -25.28 23.56
C PRO A 2 29.94 -24.83 23.13
N GLY A 3 29.89 -24.06 22.06
CA GLY A 3 28.62 -23.64 21.43
C GLY A 3 27.97 -24.82 20.72
N ILE A 4 26.71 -25.09 21.05
CA ILE A 4 25.92 -26.13 20.38
C ILE A 4 25.22 -25.50 19.17
N LEU A 5 25.63 -25.93 17.97
CA LEU A 5 24.92 -25.60 16.73
C LEU A 5 23.78 -26.61 16.55
N ARG A 6 22.52 -26.16 16.61
CA ARG A 6 21.36 -26.98 16.24
C ARG A 6 21.01 -26.72 14.79
N ALA A 7 21.26 -27.69 13.92
CA ALA A 7 20.73 -27.71 12.57
C ALA A 7 19.41 -28.47 12.57
N MET A 8 18.34 -27.82 12.10
CA MET A 8 17.04 -28.46 11.89
C MET A 8 16.90 -28.75 10.39
N ILE A 9 16.83 -30.03 10.03
CA ILE A 9 16.53 -30.46 8.67
C ILE A 9 15.00 -30.59 8.58
N ILE A 10 14.37 -29.75 7.77
CA ILE A 10 12.94 -29.85 7.46
C ILE A 10 12.85 -30.66 6.18
N SER A 11 12.30 -31.89 6.26
CA SER A 11 11.93 -32.67 5.09
C SER A 11 10.48 -32.39 4.74
N GLU A 12 10.22 -31.95 3.50
CA GLU A 12 8.84 -31.88 2.97
C GLU A 12 8.30 -33.29 2.77
N SER A 13 7.26 -33.65 3.53
CA SER A 13 6.44 -34.82 3.26
C SER A 13 5.33 -34.43 2.30
N THR A 14 5.40 -34.94 1.08
CA THR A 14 4.31 -34.85 0.09
C THR A 14 3.14 -35.77 0.54
N GLU A 15 2.24 -35.27 1.37
CA GLU A 15 0.94 -35.90 1.56
C GLU A 15 -0.06 -35.32 0.54
N GLN A 16 -0.44 -36.19 -0.39
CA GLN A 16 -1.56 -35.96 -1.32
C GLN A 16 -2.87 -35.81 -0.54
N ALA A 17 -3.31 -34.61 -0.29
CA ALA A 17 -4.65 -34.34 0.19
C ALA A 17 -5.66 -34.51 -0.94
N LYS A 18 -6.35 -35.66 -0.95
CA LYS A 18 -7.57 -35.92 -1.74
C LYS A 18 -8.70 -35.03 -1.22
N GLY A 19 -9.36 -34.33 -2.13
CA GLY A 19 -10.72 -33.82 -1.97
C GLY A 19 -10.84 -32.39 -1.48
N ARG A 20 -10.61 -31.40 -2.36
CA ARG A 20 -11.26 -30.11 -2.25
C ARG A 20 -12.18 -29.88 -3.43
N ASN A 21 -13.47 -29.67 -3.11
CA ASN A 21 -14.45 -29.15 -4.06
C ASN A 21 -13.90 -27.90 -4.76
N PRO A 22 -14.18 -27.67 -6.05
CA PRO A 22 -13.83 -26.43 -6.71
C PRO A 22 -14.72 -25.31 -6.16
N LYS A 23 -14.32 -24.70 -5.04
CA LYS A 23 -14.82 -23.40 -4.65
C LYS A 23 -14.28 -22.41 -5.68
N ALA A 24 -15.15 -21.52 -6.15
CA ALA A 24 -14.86 -20.46 -7.07
C ALA A 24 -13.43 -19.93 -6.86
N GLU A 25 -12.57 -20.12 -7.86
CA GLU A 25 -11.21 -19.63 -7.85
C GLU A 25 -11.27 -18.10 -7.81
N ASN A 26 -11.04 -17.53 -6.61
CA ASN A 26 -10.62 -16.16 -6.53
C ASN A 26 -9.30 -16.10 -7.32
N GLN A 27 -9.30 -15.51 -8.50
CA GLN A 27 -8.09 -15.27 -9.26
C GLN A 27 -7.28 -14.21 -8.50
N GLU A 28 -6.54 -14.65 -7.47
CA GLU A 28 -5.53 -13.85 -6.84
C GLU A 28 -4.45 -13.55 -7.88
N THR A 29 -4.31 -12.29 -8.25
CA THR A 29 -3.22 -11.89 -9.15
C THR A 29 -1.96 -11.70 -8.32
N LYS A 30 -0.94 -12.52 -8.59
CA LYS A 30 0.40 -12.30 -8.06
C LYS A 30 0.98 -11.05 -8.72
N ASP A 31 1.47 -10.16 -7.93
CA ASP A 31 2.12 -8.93 -8.36
C ASP A 31 3.48 -8.79 -7.66
N THR A 32 4.45 -8.21 -8.35
CA THR A 32 5.78 -7.96 -7.79
C THR A 32 5.96 -6.47 -7.61
N ILE A 33 6.47 -6.10 -6.45
CA ILE A 33 6.77 -4.71 -6.10
C ILE A 33 8.21 -4.59 -5.59
N ILE A 34 8.75 -3.39 -5.66
CA ILE A 34 9.97 -2.99 -4.98
C ILE A 34 9.61 -2.20 -3.73
N LYS A 35 10.18 -2.58 -2.60
CA LYS A 35 10.20 -1.78 -1.39
C LYS A 35 11.58 -1.17 -1.24
N MET A 36 11.67 0.16 -1.27
CA MET A 36 12.88 0.91 -0.98
C MET A 36 12.80 1.51 0.43
N GLU A 37 13.94 1.55 1.12
CA GLU A 37 14.05 2.13 2.45
C GLU A 37 15.35 2.92 2.59
N THR A 38 15.26 4.06 3.26
CA THR A 38 16.44 4.81 3.70
C THR A 38 16.20 5.50 5.02
N ASN A 39 17.26 5.68 5.81
CA ASN A 39 17.22 6.38 7.09
C ASN A 39 17.70 7.81 6.91
N ILE A 40 16.96 8.77 7.47
CA ILE A 40 17.20 10.20 7.34
C ILE A 40 17.16 10.82 8.73
N ASP A 41 18.28 11.38 9.22
CA ASP A 41 18.40 11.96 10.58
C ASP A 41 18.65 13.48 10.60
N ASP A 42 18.70 14.12 9.43
CA ASP A 42 19.10 15.52 9.30
C ASP A 42 18.29 16.34 8.26
N CYS A 43 17.08 15.85 7.89
CA CYS A 43 16.15 16.61 7.06
C CYS A 43 15.02 17.24 7.89
N SER A 44 14.60 18.45 7.51
CA SER A 44 13.42 19.07 8.12
C SER A 44 12.11 18.38 7.71
N GLY A 45 11.06 18.54 8.51
CA GLY A 45 9.75 18.00 8.18
C GLY A 45 9.17 18.56 6.87
N GLU A 46 9.52 19.81 6.53
CA GLU A 46 9.11 20.45 5.28
C GLU A 46 9.73 19.78 4.06
N VAL A 47 11.04 19.50 4.12
CA VAL A 47 11.74 18.72 3.07
C VAL A 47 11.12 17.35 2.92
N LEU A 48 10.89 16.64 4.03
CA LEU A 48 10.29 15.30 4.00
C LEU A 48 8.87 15.31 3.41
N GLY A 49 8.06 16.33 3.70
CA GLY A 49 6.74 16.52 3.11
C GLY A 49 6.80 16.72 1.59
N PHE A 50 7.72 17.56 1.13
CA PHE A 50 7.94 17.83 -0.29
C PHE A 50 8.44 16.58 -1.04
N VAL A 51 9.36 15.83 -0.45
CA VAL A 51 9.85 14.56 -0.99
C VAL A 51 8.72 13.57 -1.19
N MET A 52 7.84 13.41 -0.19
CA MET A 52 6.66 12.54 -0.31
C MET A 52 5.80 12.93 -1.51
N GLU A 53 5.52 14.22 -1.66
CA GLU A 53 4.69 14.72 -2.77
C GLU A 53 5.36 14.45 -4.13
N ARG A 54 6.68 14.72 -4.27
CA ARG A 54 7.43 14.43 -5.50
C ARG A 54 7.43 12.95 -5.86
N LEU A 55 7.67 12.09 -4.88
CA LEU A 55 7.68 10.63 -5.08
C LEU A 55 6.31 10.10 -5.52
N MET A 56 5.22 10.55 -4.89
CA MET A 56 3.87 10.17 -5.29
C MET A 56 3.55 10.63 -6.72
N LYS A 57 3.92 11.85 -7.10
CA LYS A 57 3.74 12.37 -8.46
C LYS A 57 4.60 11.63 -9.50
N ALA A 58 5.75 11.12 -9.10
CA ALA A 58 6.65 10.36 -9.97
C ALA A 58 6.29 8.86 -10.12
N GLY A 59 5.19 8.40 -9.53
CA GLY A 59 4.68 7.05 -9.75
C GLY A 59 4.90 6.08 -8.59
N ALA A 60 5.36 6.56 -7.42
CA ALA A 60 5.36 5.73 -6.23
C ALA A 60 3.93 5.25 -5.91
N ARG A 61 3.79 3.97 -5.57
CA ARG A 61 2.50 3.39 -5.19
C ARG A 61 2.11 3.71 -3.75
N ASP A 62 3.12 3.89 -2.91
CA ASP A 62 2.98 4.29 -1.51
C ASP A 62 4.27 4.92 -1.02
N VAL A 63 4.16 5.93 -0.17
CA VAL A 63 5.28 6.61 0.49
C VAL A 63 4.88 6.89 1.93
N HIS A 64 5.69 6.44 2.88
CA HIS A 64 5.45 6.73 4.28
C HIS A 64 6.75 6.84 5.08
N TYR A 65 6.68 7.54 6.21
CA TYR A 65 7.77 7.70 7.15
C TYR A 65 7.47 6.93 8.44
N VAL A 66 8.51 6.27 8.97
CA VAL A 66 8.47 5.62 10.28
C VAL A 66 9.48 6.31 11.19
N PRO A 67 9.05 6.86 12.35
CA PRO A 67 9.98 7.47 13.29
C PRO A 67 10.85 6.40 13.95
N VAL A 68 12.15 6.68 14.04
CA VAL A 68 13.14 5.75 14.63
C VAL A 68 14.19 6.52 15.42
N PHE A 69 14.91 5.82 16.28
CA PHE A 69 16.15 6.30 16.87
C PHE A 69 17.32 5.57 16.23
N MET A 70 18.25 6.33 15.68
CA MET A 70 19.48 5.81 15.08
C MET A 70 20.62 5.74 16.10
N LYS A 71 21.82 5.30 15.64
CA LYS A 71 23.05 5.33 16.45
C LYS A 71 23.23 6.71 17.09
N LYS A 72 23.85 6.76 18.27
CA LYS A 72 24.03 7.97 19.09
C LYS A 72 22.69 8.60 19.54
N ASN A 73 21.64 7.79 19.60
CA ASN A 73 20.30 8.20 20.06
C ASN A 73 19.71 9.40 19.28
N ARG A 74 19.96 9.47 17.99
CA ARG A 74 19.42 10.54 17.12
C ARG A 74 18.01 10.21 16.67
N PRO A 75 17.02 11.10 16.89
CA PRO A 75 15.72 10.98 16.24
C PRO A 75 15.88 11.03 14.72
N ALA A 76 15.18 10.17 14.03
CA ALA A 76 15.30 10.03 12.59
C ALA A 76 14.02 9.46 11.97
N TRP A 77 13.99 9.41 10.66
CA TRP A 77 12.90 8.85 9.89
C TRP A 77 13.40 7.74 8.97
N VAL A 78 12.68 6.64 8.91
CA VAL A 78 12.83 5.68 7.82
C VAL A 78 11.83 6.06 6.73
N LEU A 79 12.34 6.55 5.61
CA LEU A 79 11.54 6.71 4.40
C LEU A 79 11.33 5.32 3.77
N ASN A 80 10.06 4.94 3.57
CA ASN A 80 9.67 3.75 2.84
C ASN A 80 8.95 4.16 1.56
N VAL A 81 9.33 3.55 0.45
CA VAL A 81 8.71 3.78 -0.87
C VAL A 81 8.37 2.44 -1.50
N ILE A 82 7.12 2.29 -1.90
CA ILE A 82 6.65 1.13 -2.66
C ILE A 82 6.47 1.55 -4.11
N CYS A 83 7.07 0.82 -5.04
CA CYS A 83 6.99 1.13 -6.46
C CYS A 83 7.00 -0.12 -7.33
N LYS A 84 6.80 0.08 -8.63
CA LYS A 84 7.14 -0.93 -9.63
C LYS A 84 8.64 -0.89 -9.91
N GLU A 85 9.16 -1.98 -10.47
CA GLU A 85 10.58 -2.05 -10.84
C GLU A 85 10.97 -1.00 -11.90
N GLU A 86 10.08 -0.71 -12.83
CA GLU A 86 10.28 0.28 -13.90
C GLU A 86 10.44 1.72 -13.38
N ASP A 87 9.87 2.03 -12.20
CA ASP A 87 9.89 3.37 -11.59
C ASP A 87 11.06 3.55 -10.62
N MET A 88 11.76 2.45 -10.26
CA MET A 88 12.73 2.43 -9.16
C MET A 88 13.85 3.45 -9.34
N GLU A 89 14.48 3.50 -10.51
CA GLU A 89 15.61 4.40 -10.76
C GLU A 89 15.21 5.88 -10.66
N THR A 90 14.06 6.23 -11.23
CA THR A 90 13.53 7.61 -11.16
C THR A 90 13.27 8.03 -9.72
N LEU A 91 12.67 7.13 -8.92
CA LEU A 91 12.35 7.43 -7.52
C LEU A 91 13.62 7.48 -6.65
N GLN A 92 14.62 6.64 -6.91
CA GLN A 92 15.93 6.72 -6.24
C GLN A 92 16.62 8.06 -6.48
N ASN A 93 16.60 8.55 -7.72
CA ASN A 93 17.19 9.83 -8.07
C ASN A 93 16.51 10.98 -7.30
N ILE A 94 15.17 10.98 -7.20
CA ILE A 94 14.44 11.97 -6.41
C ILE A 94 14.87 11.92 -4.93
N ILE A 95 15.00 10.73 -4.35
CA ILE A 95 15.42 10.58 -2.96
C ILE A 95 16.83 11.15 -2.75
N PHE A 96 17.77 10.86 -3.63
CA PHE A 96 19.14 11.39 -3.53
C PHE A 96 19.24 12.89 -3.77
N GLU A 97 18.41 13.45 -4.66
CA GLU A 97 18.39 14.88 -4.94
C GLU A 97 17.80 15.70 -3.79
N GLU A 98 16.76 15.18 -3.15
CA GLU A 98 15.94 15.94 -2.19
C GLU A 98 16.28 15.64 -0.73
N THR A 99 17.07 14.63 -0.44
CA THR A 99 17.43 14.26 0.92
C THR A 99 18.95 14.21 1.11
N THR A 100 19.36 14.12 2.35
CA THR A 100 20.78 13.96 2.72
C THR A 100 21.27 12.51 2.68
N THR A 101 20.40 11.56 2.34
CA THR A 101 20.79 10.15 2.32
C THR A 101 21.81 9.85 1.23
N ILE A 102 22.76 8.98 1.56
CA ILE A 102 23.80 8.52 0.63
C ILE A 102 23.63 7.06 0.24
N GLY A 103 22.53 6.42 0.70
CA GLY A 103 22.29 5.01 0.41
C GLY A 103 20.84 4.61 0.59
N ILE A 104 20.34 3.83 -0.35
CA ILE A 104 18.99 3.28 -0.35
C ILE A 104 19.12 1.77 -0.40
N ARG A 105 18.49 1.06 0.54
CA ARG A 105 18.33 -0.39 0.49
C ARG A 105 16.98 -0.70 -0.16
N TYR A 106 16.91 -1.78 -0.88
CA TYR A 106 15.66 -2.21 -1.48
C TYR A 106 15.53 -3.73 -1.50
N SER A 107 14.29 -4.19 -1.58
CA SER A 107 13.94 -5.59 -1.75
C SER A 107 12.82 -5.75 -2.75
N ARG A 108 12.89 -6.82 -3.54
CA ARG A 108 11.79 -7.27 -4.39
C ARG A 108 10.86 -8.12 -3.55
N MET A 109 9.57 -7.83 -3.59
CA MET A 109 8.54 -8.52 -2.81
C MET A 109 7.41 -8.99 -3.71
N GLU A 110 6.98 -10.21 -3.49
CA GLU A 110 5.72 -10.71 -4.05
C GLU A 110 4.57 -10.25 -3.16
N ARG A 111 3.47 -9.90 -3.77
CA ARG A 111 2.23 -9.61 -3.05
C ARG A 111 1.05 -10.25 -3.76
N THR A 112 0.06 -10.60 -2.97
CA THR A 112 -1.25 -11.02 -3.44
C THR A 112 -2.18 -9.81 -3.41
N ILE A 113 -2.89 -9.59 -4.52
CA ILE A 113 -3.90 -8.53 -4.62
C ILE A 113 -5.25 -9.13 -5.00
N LEU A 114 -6.31 -8.58 -4.42
CA LEU A 114 -7.66 -8.92 -4.85
C LEU A 114 -7.93 -8.31 -6.23
N PRO A 115 -8.62 -9.04 -7.12
CA PRO A 115 -9.16 -8.47 -8.34
C PRO A 115 -10.00 -7.23 -7.99
N ARG A 116 -9.78 -6.15 -8.71
CA ARG A 116 -10.50 -4.91 -8.47
C ARG A 116 -10.81 -4.20 -9.77
N GLU A 117 -11.95 -3.55 -9.79
CA GLU A 117 -12.37 -2.65 -10.87
C GLU A 117 -12.78 -1.29 -10.28
N THR A 118 -12.73 -0.26 -11.10
CA THR A 118 -13.28 1.05 -10.74
C THR A 118 -14.70 1.12 -11.28
N ARG A 119 -15.64 1.56 -10.43
CA ARG A 119 -17.04 1.70 -10.77
C ARG A 119 -17.55 3.06 -10.29
N THR A 120 -18.47 3.67 -11.05
CA THR A 120 -19.17 4.87 -10.60
C THR A 120 -20.40 4.47 -9.78
N LEU A 121 -20.51 5.02 -8.58
CA LEU A 121 -21.63 4.78 -7.69
C LEU A 121 -22.48 6.07 -7.58
N PRO A 122 -23.78 6.03 -7.90
CA PRO A 122 -24.67 7.16 -7.66
C PRO A 122 -24.93 7.30 -6.14
N THR A 123 -24.89 8.55 -5.67
CA THR A 123 -25.27 8.92 -4.31
C THR A 123 -26.35 10.03 -4.35
N PRO A 124 -27.03 10.34 -3.25
CA PRO A 124 -28.00 11.43 -3.21
C PRO A 124 -27.41 12.81 -3.58
N TRP A 125 -26.11 12.97 -3.50
CA TRP A 125 -25.40 14.24 -3.73
C TRP A 125 -24.67 14.30 -5.08
N GLY A 126 -24.52 13.17 -5.77
CA GLY A 126 -23.80 13.05 -7.03
C GLY A 126 -23.10 11.70 -7.18
N GLU A 127 -22.32 11.58 -8.21
CA GLU A 127 -21.58 10.35 -8.52
C GLU A 127 -20.23 10.32 -7.81
N VAL A 128 -19.84 9.12 -7.33
CA VAL A 128 -18.54 8.87 -6.68
C VAL A 128 -17.87 7.68 -7.32
N GLN A 129 -16.56 7.77 -7.55
CA GLN A 129 -15.75 6.63 -7.97
C GLN A 129 -15.48 5.72 -6.77
N VAL A 130 -15.68 4.43 -6.98
CA VAL A 130 -15.41 3.40 -5.98
C VAL A 130 -14.57 2.28 -6.60
N LYS A 131 -13.65 1.74 -5.82
CA LYS A 131 -13.01 0.46 -6.13
C LYS A 131 -13.91 -0.66 -5.65
N VAL A 132 -14.18 -1.61 -6.52
CA VAL A 132 -14.92 -2.83 -6.19
C VAL A 132 -13.96 -3.98 -6.14
N CYS A 133 -13.84 -4.62 -4.99
CA CYS A 133 -13.06 -5.84 -4.83
C CYS A 133 -14.00 -7.02 -4.58
N THR A 134 -13.71 -8.16 -5.19
CA THR A 134 -14.48 -9.38 -4.98
C THR A 134 -13.69 -10.36 -4.11
N LEU A 135 -14.28 -10.74 -2.98
CA LEU A 135 -13.74 -11.76 -2.09
C LEU A 135 -14.81 -12.79 -1.77
N ASN A 136 -14.53 -14.09 -2.04
CA ASN A 136 -15.47 -15.19 -1.80
C ASN A 136 -16.85 -14.98 -2.46
N GLY A 137 -16.89 -14.39 -3.65
CA GLY A 137 -18.10 -14.09 -4.39
C GLY A 137 -18.91 -12.89 -3.88
N LYS A 138 -18.40 -12.19 -2.86
CA LYS A 138 -19.02 -10.96 -2.35
C LYS A 138 -18.23 -9.76 -2.83
N GLU A 139 -18.94 -8.75 -3.35
CA GLU A 139 -18.37 -7.45 -3.72
C GLU A 139 -18.26 -6.55 -2.50
N GLN A 140 -17.13 -5.84 -2.40
CA GLN A 140 -16.90 -4.79 -1.41
C GLN A 140 -16.54 -3.49 -2.13
N LEU A 141 -17.21 -2.42 -1.77
CA LEU A 141 -17.03 -1.09 -2.33
C LEU A 141 -16.07 -0.29 -1.44
N TYR A 142 -15.03 0.27 -2.04
CA TYR A 142 -14.05 1.13 -1.38
C TYR A 142 -14.10 2.51 -2.07
N PRO A 143 -14.60 3.56 -1.39
CA PRO A 143 -14.66 4.90 -1.97
C PRO A 143 -13.28 5.42 -2.34
N GLU A 144 -13.14 6.02 -3.52
CA GLU A 144 -11.93 6.75 -3.89
C GLU A 144 -11.90 8.09 -3.16
N TYR A 145 -10.82 8.32 -2.41
CA TYR A 145 -10.68 9.51 -1.56
C TYR A 145 -10.92 10.82 -2.32
N GLU A 146 -10.22 11.00 -3.45
CA GLU A 146 -10.31 12.25 -4.21
C GLU A 146 -11.72 12.49 -4.75
N SER A 147 -12.41 11.45 -5.20
CA SER A 147 -13.79 11.56 -5.69
C SER A 147 -14.75 11.98 -4.59
N VAL A 148 -14.63 11.39 -3.39
CA VAL A 148 -15.43 11.78 -2.22
C VAL A 148 -15.07 13.19 -1.76
N ALA A 149 -13.78 13.53 -1.71
CA ALA A 149 -13.31 14.84 -1.28
C ALA A 149 -13.78 15.96 -2.24
N GLN A 150 -13.78 15.69 -3.55
CA GLN A 150 -14.29 16.61 -4.54
C GLN A 150 -15.80 16.85 -4.34
N LEU A 151 -16.59 15.78 -4.25
CA LEU A 151 -18.03 15.87 -4.04
C LEU A 151 -18.38 16.60 -2.73
N SER A 152 -17.63 16.31 -1.66
CA SER A 152 -17.74 16.97 -0.35
C SER A 152 -17.55 18.49 -0.46
N ARG A 153 -16.52 18.95 -1.19
CA ARG A 153 -16.24 20.38 -1.40
C ARG A 153 -17.30 21.03 -2.29
N GLU A 154 -17.70 20.38 -3.37
CA GLU A 154 -18.68 20.93 -4.33
C GLU A 154 -20.10 21.06 -3.76
N LYS A 155 -20.47 20.14 -2.88
CA LYS A 155 -21.83 20.09 -2.30
C LYS A 155 -21.91 20.59 -0.87
N GLU A 156 -20.78 20.96 -0.28
CA GLU A 156 -20.66 21.36 1.13
C GLU A 156 -21.23 20.31 2.10
N ILE A 157 -21.08 19.02 1.76
CA ILE A 157 -21.48 17.88 2.57
C ILE A 157 -20.26 17.34 3.33
N PRO A 158 -20.39 17.01 4.62
CA PRO A 158 -19.30 16.42 5.36
C PRO A 158 -18.76 15.14 4.69
N PHE A 159 -17.44 15.08 4.50
CA PHE A 159 -16.77 13.91 3.89
C PHE A 159 -17.20 12.58 4.53
N ALA A 160 -17.27 12.54 5.86
CA ALA A 160 -17.65 11.35 6.62
C ALA A 160 -19.11 10.90 6.34
N GLU A 161 -20.00 11.80 5.95
CA GLU A 161 -21.39 11.48 5.63
C GLU A 161 -21.47 10.72 4.30
N ILE A 162 -20.81 11.25 3.27
CA ILE A 162 -20.72 10.57 1.97
C ILE A 162 -20.06 9.20 2.12
N TYR A 163 -18.95 9.13 2.87
CA TYR A 163 -18.22 7.90 3.11
C TYR A 163 -19.08 6.84 3.82
N ARG A 164 -19.87 7.27 4.82
CA ARG A 164 -20.78 6.38 5.56
C ARG A 164 -21.91 5.86 4.67
N TYR A 165 -22.46 6.69 3.80
CA TYR A 165 -23.49 6.28 2.85
C TYR A 165 -22.99 5.12 1.97
N ILE A 166 -21.77 5.23 1.42
CA ILE A 166 -21.19 4.19 0.58
C ILE A 166 -20.89 2.93 1.41
N ALA A 167 -20.44 3.09 2.65
CA ALA A 167 -20.21 1.94 3.54
C ALA A 167 -21.49 1.18 3.89
N LEU A 168 -22.63 1.87 3.99
CA LEU A 168 -23.94 1.22 4.21
C LEU A 168 -24.41 0.48 2.95
N ALA A 169 -24.16 0.99 1.76
CA ALA A 169 -24.48 0.32 0.50
C ALA A 169 -23.75 -1.05 0.33
N ASN A 170 -22.67 -1.28 1.08
CA ASN A 170 -22.04 -2.59 1.16
C ASN A 170 -22.85 -3.61 1.97
N LYS A 171 -23.60 -3.16 2.98
CA LYS A 171 -24.37 -4.05 3.88
C LYS A 171 -25.67 -4.53 3.26
N ASP A 172 -26.26 -3.73 2.38
CA ASP A 172 -27.53 -4.08 1.71
C ASP A 172 -27.35 -5.15 0.62
N LYS A 173 -26.11 -5.58 0.36
CA LYS A 173 -25.74 -6.65 -0.60
C LYS A 173 -25.41 -7.98 0.07
N GLU A 174 -25.51 -8.08 1.40
CA GLU A 174 -25.39 -9.34 2.17
C GLU A 174 -26.72 -10.09 2.23
#